data_e1d231585fd1b4f376bdd12273a2c4ef
#
_entry.id   e1d231585fd1b4f376bdd12273a2c4ef
#
_cell.length_a   1.000
_cell.length_b   1.000
_cell.length_c   1.000
_cell.angle_alpha   90.00
_cell.angle_beta   90.00
_cell.angle_gamma   90.00
#
_symmetry.space_group_name_H-M   'P 1'
#
loop_
_entity.id
_entity.type
_entity.pdbx_description
1 polymer ?
#
loop_
_entity_poly.entity_id
_entity_poly.type
_entity_poly.pdbx_seq_one_letter_code
_entity_poly.pdbx_strand_id
1 'polypeptide(L)'
;EFLRNNYSLVRQYMIYTGFLLISAVASVLAPTLSSFFITAEMGLNYTGVFAIATYIAVMVSIPYRSMTAIASPQLATAIKESDQHETAHLMQQVSSTLLLIGGMILCMIWLNIDLIFHILPNGKIYASARQVVLILGTSQLFIAVCSFTSSALNYSRFYAFSLLFSFVLTTISIFLNNLLIPHLGMEGAAMSNLIAYAIYFVLIVLTVRFTLHAPTFTRQHFKILILIVLILNLNFLWQKYLPINNIWISSIIRTTVLIGGGCIVAWFKNLSPEINQQLRALGERLKVKG
;
A
#
# COMPACT_ATOMS: atom_id res chain seq x y z
N GLU A 1 -11.83 10.26 -41.84
CA GLU A 1 -11.11 11.51 -42.18
C GLU A 1 -10.31 12.06 -40.96
N PHE A 2 -10.87 12.17 -39.77
CA PHE A 2 -10.17 12.65 -38.55
C PHE A 2 -8.91 11.83 -38.24
N LEU A 3 -8.98 10.49 -38.30
CA LEU A 3 -7.87 9.58 -38.04
C LEU A 3 -6.74 9.70 -39.08
N ARG A 4 -7.08 9.99 -40.33
CA ARG A 4 -6.12 10.12 -41.43
C ARG A 4 -5.36 11.45 -41.37
N ASN A 5 -6.04 12.53 -40.95
CA ASN A 5 -5.42 13.86 -40.81
C ASN A 5 -4.53 13.99 -39.57
N ASN A 6 -4.75 13.12 -38.54
CA ASN A 6 -4.02 13.16 -37.28
C ASN A 6 -3.21 11.89 -37.03
N TYR A 7 -2.70 11.23 -38.07
CA TYR A 7 -2.02 9.94 -37.97
C TYR A 7 -0.83 9.95 -36.98
N SER A 8 -0.03 11.00 -36.93
CA SER A 8 1.08 11.14 -35.99
C SER A 8 0.61 11.16 -34.53
N LEU A 9 -0.49 11.86 -34.28
CA LEU A 9 -1.11 11.98 -32.96
C LEU A 9 -1.72 10.63 -32.52
N VAL A 10 -2.45 9.98 -33.41
CA VAL A 10 -3.02 8.64 -33.18
C VAL A 10 -1.93 7.62 -32.88
N ARG A 11 -0.82 7.63 -33.64
CA ARG A 11 0.33 6.75 -33.42
C ARG A 11 0.95 6.98 -32.05
N GLN A 12 1.13 8.23 -31.62
CA GLN A 12 1.66 8.55 -30.29
C GLN A 12 0.75 8.03 -29.18
N TYR A 13 -0.57 8.24 -29.29
CA TYR A 13 -1.53 7.70 -28.31
C TYR A 13 -1.55 6.18 -28.29
N MET A 14 -1.47 5.51 -29.44
CA MET A 14 -1.39 4.05 -29.51
C MET A 14 -0.15 3.49 -28.82
N ILE A 15 1.01 4.12 -29.07
CA ILE A 15 2.26 3.75 -28.40
C ILE A 15 2.14 3.95 -26.89
N TYR A 16 1.68 5.13 -26.43
CA TYR A 16 1.49 5.43 -25.03
C TYR A 16 0.53 4.44 -24.34
N THR A 17 -0.63 4.18 -24.95
CA THR A 17 -1.61 3.21 -24.44
C THR A 17 -1.03 1.81 -24.37
N GLY A 18 -0.28 1.39 -25.40
CA GLY A 18 0.40 0.11 -25.43
C GLY A 18 1.39 -0.04 -24.26
N PHE A 19 2.19 0.98 -23.98
CA PHE A 19 3.12 1.01 -22.86
C PHE A 19 2.39 0.91 -21.51
N LEU A 20 1.30 1.64 -21.33
CA LEU A 20 0.50 1.59 -20.11
C LEU A 20 -0.18 0.23 -19.90
N LEU A 21 -0.73 -0.37 -20.96
CA LEU A 21 -1.34 -1.69 -20.88
C LEU A 21 -0.33 -2.77 -20.49
N ILE A 22 0.84 -2.79 -21.13
CA ILE A 22 1.91 -3.75 -20.80
C ILE A 22 2.38 -3.55 -19.37
N SER A 23 2.57 -2.30 -18.93
CA SER A 23 2.95 -1.99 -17.55
C SER A 23 1.89 -2.44 -16.54
N ALA A 24 0.60 -2.24 -16.84
CA ALA A 24 -0.50 -2.69 -15.98
C ALA A 24 -0.55 -4.22 -15.86
N VAL A 25 -0.39 -4.93 -16.97
CA VAL A 25 -0.32 -6.42 -16.97
C VAL A 25 0.88 -6.89 -16.16
N ALA A 26 2.07 -6.33 -16.36
CA ALA A 26 3.27 -6.70 -15.63
C ALA A 26 3.12 -6.48 -14.11
N SER A 27 2.50 -5.38 -13.70
CA SER A 27 2.28 -5.09 -12.27
C SER A 27 1.26 -6.02 -11.59
N VAL A 28 0.29 -6.56 -12.33
CA VAL A 28 -0.66 -7.57 -11.82
C VAL A 28 -0.04 -8.96 -11.77
N LEU A 29 0.88 -9.27 -12.68
CA LEU A 29 1.54 -10.58 -12.71
C LEU A 29 2.41 -10.82 -11.47
N ALA A 30 3.13 -9.83 -10.96
CA ALA A 30 4.05 -10.00 -9.85
C ALA A 30 3.42 -10.66 -8.60
N PRO A 31 2.28 -10.20 -8.05
CA PRO A 31 1.65 -10.86 -6.90
C PRO A 31 0.98 -12.20 -7.24
N THR A 32 0.50 -12.39 -8.48
CA THR A 32 -0.14 -13.65 -8.89
C THR A 32 0.89 -14.76 -9.08
N LEU A 33 2.10 -14.44 -9.53
CA LEU A 33 3.19 -15.40 -9.67
C LEU A 33 3.51 -16.12 -8.37
N SER A 34 3.47 -15.45 -7.23
CA SER A 34 3.72 -16.07 -5.93
C SER A 34 2.76 -17.22 -5.65
N SER A 35 1.49 -17.09 -6.05
CA SER A 35 0.50 -18.19 -5.90
C SER A 35 0.83 -19.38 -6.78
N PHE A 36 1.34 -19.17 -8.01
CA PHE A 36 1.77 -20.25 -8.88
C PHE A 36 2.98 -21.00 -8.32
N PHE A 37 3.98 -20.27 -7.81
CA PHE A 37 5.14 -20.90 -7.18
C PHE A 37 4.77 -21.68 -5.92
N ILE A 38 3.88 -21.16 -5.07
CA ILE A 38 3.38 -21.88 -3.89
C ILE A 38 2.65 -23.16 -4.31
N THR A 39 1.82 -23.09 -5.37
CA THR A 39 1.09 -24.27 -5.87
C THR A 39 2.06 -25.33 -6.36
N ALA A 40 3.11 -24.95 -7.08
CA ALA A 40 4.09 -25.87 -7.63
C ALA A 40 4.93 -26.54 -6.54
N GLU A 41 5.35 -25.80 -5.51
CA GLU A 41 6.27 -26.29 -4.47
C GLU A 41 5.56 -26.94 -3.27
N MET A 42 4.40 -26.40 -2.87
CA MET A 42 3.73 -26.78 -1.62
C MET A 42 2.33 -27.41 -1.83
N GLY A 43 1.76 -27.21 -3.02
CA GLY A 43 0.43 -27.72 -3.37
C GLY A 43 -0.72 -26.73 -3.12
N LEU A 44 -1.90 -27.12 -3.62
CA LEU A 44 -3.08 -26.25 -3.70
C LEU A 44 -3.63 -25.81 -2.33
N ASN A 45 -3.48 -26.63 -1.30
CA ASN A 45 -3.95 -26.30 0.05
C ASN A 45 -3.25 -25.06 0.61
N TYR A 46 -1.93 -25.00 0.46
CA TYR A 46 -1.15 -23.83 0.91
C TYR A 46 -1.45 -22.58 0.08
N THR A 47 -1.74 -22.76 -1.20
CA THR A 47 -2.19 -21.64 -2.06
C THR A 47 -3.51 -21.08 -1.59
N GLY A 48 -4.45 -21.91 -1.14
CA GLY A 48 -5.71 -21.46 -0.53
C GLY A 48 -5.48 -20.66 0.75
N VAL A 49 -4.58 -21.10 1.63
CA VAL A 49 -4.21 -20.37 2.86
C VAL A 49 -3.54 -19.04 2.52
N PHE A 50 -2.62 -19.01 1.56
CA PHE A 50 -1.96 -17.80 1.09
C PHE A 50 -2.93 -16.80 0.45
N ALA A 51 -3.93 -17.29 -0.29
CA ALA A 51 -4.96 -16.46 -0.89
C ALA A 51 -5.79 -15.72 0.17
N ILE A 52 -6.21 -16.41 1.24
CA ILE A 52 -6.92 -15.79 2.36
C ILE A 52 -6.05 -14.71 3.03
N ALA A 53 -4.77 -15.02 3.29
CA ALA A 53 -3.84 -14.04 3.83
C ALA A 53 -3.69 -12.80 2.93
N THR A 54 -3.66 -13.01 1.61
CA THR A 54 -3.59 -11.94 0.61
C THR A 54 -4.86 -11.08 0.63
N TYR A 55 -6.05 -11.67 0.71
CA TYR A 55 -7.31 -10.91 0.79
C TYR A 55 -7.37 -10.03 2.05
N ILE A 56 -6.93 -10.57 3.20
CA ILE A 56 -6.85 -9.76 4.43
C ILE A 56 -5.85 -8.61 4.26
N ALA A 57 -4.69 -8.89 3.69
CA ALA A 57 -3.64 -7.89 3.49
C ALA A 57 -4.05 -6.77 2.52
N VAL A 58 -4.78 -7.08 1.43
CA VAL A 58 -5.25 -6.10 0.43
C VAL A 58 -6.14 -5.02 1.05
N MET A 59 -6.81 -5.29 2.17
CA MET A 59 -7.61 -4.27 2.88
C MET A 59 -6.78 -3.02 3.23
N VAL A 60 -5.48 -3.18 3.46
CA VAL A 60 -4.55 -2.07 3.76
C VAL A 60 -4.47 -1.06 2.62
N SER A 61 -4.60 -1.52 1.37
CA SER A 61 -4.50 -0.66 0.17
C SER A 61 -5.85 -0.13 -0.34
N ILE A 62 -6.99 -0.50 0.26
CA ILE A 62 -8.31 -0.02 -0.18
C ILE A 62 -8.40 1.53 -0.24
N PRO A 63 -7.89 2.30 0.75
CA PRO A 63 -7.98 3.76 0.72
C PRO A 63 -7.31 4.40 -0.50
N TYR A 64 -6.30 3.72 -1.08
CA TYR A 64 -5.61 4.19 -2.28
C TYR A 64 -6.57 4.46 -3.43
N ARG A 65 -7.53 3.57 -3.69
CA ARG A 65 -8.47 3.71 -4.82
C ARG A 65 -9.30 4.98 -4.73
N SER A 66 -9.83 5.27 -3.55
CA SER A 66 -10.66 6.45 -3.32
C SER A 66 -9.86 7.75 -3.42
N MET A 67 -8.67 7.78 -2.81
CA MET A 67 -7.81 8.97 -2.82
C MET A 67 -7.26 9.25 -4.22
N THR A 68 -6.87 8.23 -4.95
CA THR A 68 -6.34 8.38 -6.30
C THR A 68 -7.40 8.90 -7.26
N ALA A 69 -8.66 8.47 -7.15
CA ALA A 69 -9.74 8.96 -7.99
C ALA A 69 -9.93 10.49 -7.87
N ILE A 70 -9.70 11.06 -6.69
CA ILE A 70 -9.83 12.49 -6.43
C ILE A 70 -8.55 13.26 -6.80
N ALA A 71 -7.39 12.72 -6.42
CA ALA A 71 -6.11 13.42 -6.55
C ALA A 71 -5.46 13.28 -7.94
N SER A 72 -5.74 12.23 -8.69
CA SER A 72 -5.12 12.00 -10.01
C SER A 72 -5.38 13.09 -11.05
N PRO A 73 -6.61 13.63 -11.20
CA PRO A 73 -6.85 14.73 -12.13
C PRO A 73 -6.06 15.99 -11.77
N GLN A 74 -5.97 16.32 -10.47
CA GLN A 74 -5.20 17.47 -9.98
C GLN A 74 -3.70 17.28 -10.25
N LEU A 75 -3.18 16.09 -9.97
CA LEU A 75 -1.80 15.74 -10.25
C LEU A 75 -1.46 15.83 -11.75
N ALA A 76 -2.35 15.34 -12.61
CA ALA A 76 -2.17 15.42 -14.06
C ALA A 76 -2.14 16.87 -14.56
N THR A 77 -2.99 17.75 -13.99
CA THR A 77 -3.01 19.18 -14.32
C THR A 77 -1.71 19.87 -13.86
N ALA A 78 -1.29 19.68 -12.61
CA ALA A 78 -0.06 20.25 -12.07
C ALA A 78 1.19 19.84 -12.90
N ILE A 79 1.25 18.56 -13.33
CA ILE A 79 2.36 18.09 -14.17
C ILE A 79 2.30 18.73 -15.56
N LYS A 80 1.11 18.87 -16.16
CA LYS A 80 0.93 19.51 -17.46
C LYS A 80 1.32 20.99 -17.45
N GLU A 81 1.00 21.69 -16.39
CA GLU A 81 1.36 23.09 -16.17
C GLU A 81 2.82 23.28 -15.73
N SER A 82 3.55 22.18 -15.52
CA SER A 82 4.93 22.16 -15.02
C SER A 82 5.08 22.84 -13.64
N ASP A 83 4.02 22.84 -12.84
CA ASP A 83 4.04 23.34 -11.47
C ASP A 83 4.67 22.29 -10.54
N GLN A 84 5.97 22.47 -10.30
CA GLN A 84 6.75 21.55 -9.44
C GLN A 84 6.32 21.64 -7.97
N HIS A 85 5.90 22.83 -7.50
CA HIS A 85 5.50 23.01 -6.12
C HIS A 85 4.19 22.29 -5.84
N GLU A 86 3.17 22.48 -6.68
CA GLU A 86 1.88 21.80 -6.54
C GLU A 86 2.02 20.28 -6.74
N THR A 87 2.81 19.85 -7.72
CA THR A 87 3.11 18.44 -7.93
C THR A 87 3.72 17.79 -6.68
N ALA A 88 4.74 18.44 -6.07
CA ALA A 88 5.37 17.94 -4.86
C ALA A 88 4.42 17.95 -3.67
N HIS A 89 3.61 19.01 -3.53
CA HIS A 89 2.62 19.16 -2.46
C HIS A 89 1.58 18.02 -2.52
N LEU A 90 0.94 17.80 -3.67
CA LEU A 90 -0.04 16.73 -3.87
C LEU A 90 0.55 15.35 -3.61
N MET A 91 1.79 15.09 -4.08
CA MET A 91 2.45 13.81 -3.86
C MET A 91 2.74 13.56 -2.37
N GLN A 92 3.25 14.56 -1.66
CA GLN A 92 3.53 14.46 -0.22
C GLN A 92 2.26 14.29 0.59
N GLN A 93 1.23 15.02 0.26
CA GLN A 93 -0.05 15.03 0.90
C GLN A 93 -0.77 13.69 0.79
N VAL A 94 -0.94 13.18 -0.44
CA VAL A 94 -1.61 11.91 -0.69
C VAL A 94 -0.81 10.74 -0.14
N SER A 95 0.51 10.71 -0.35
CA SER A 95 1.34 9.62 0.15
C SER A 95 1.41 9.55 1.68
N SER A 96 1.47 10.70 2.37
CA SER A 96 1.43 10.73 3.85
C SER A 96 0.08 10.27 4.39
N THR A 97 -1.02 10.66 3.76
CA THR A 97 -2.36 10.25 4.15
C THR A 97 -2.59 8.77 3.91
N LEU A 98 -2.14 8.25 2.75
CA LEU A 98 -2.19 6.81 2.45
C LEU A 98 -1.36 5.99 3.44
N LEU A 99 -0.16 6.47 3.79
CA LEU A 99 0.69 5.82 4.76
C LEU A 99 0.06 5.80 6.16
N LEU A 100 -0.58 6.90 6.58
CA LEU A 100 -1.25 6.98 7.88
C LEU A 100 -2.48 6.07 7.93
N ILE A 101 -3.41 6.19 6.97
CA ILE A 101 -4.65 5.41 6.97
C ILE A 101 -4.33 3.92 6.74
N GLY A 102 -3.53 3.59 5.74
CA GLY A 102 -3.13 2.22 5.46
C GLY A 102 -2.35 1.59 6.63
N GLY A 103 -1.45 2.36 7.26
CA GLY A 103 -0.72 1.93 8.44
C GLY A 103 -1.63 1.65 9.64
N MET A 104 -2.64 2.49 9.87
CA MET A 104 -3.64 2.26 10.92
C MET A 104 -4.48 1.01 10.64
N ILE A 105 -4.88 0.77 9.37
CA ILE A 105 -5.58 -0.45 8.98
C ILE A 105 -4.68 -1.67 9.19
N LEU A 106 -3.39 -1.60 8.82
CA LEU A 106 -2.44 -2.67 9.07
C LEU A 106 -2.32 -2.99 10.56
N CYS A 107 -2.20 -1.97 11.41
CA CYS A 107 -2.19 -2.14 12.85
C CYS A 107 -3.50 -2.77 13.35
N MET A 108 -4.65 -2.32 12.86
CA MET A 108 -5.95 -2.86 13.24
C MET A 108 -6.08 -4.35 12.87
N ILE A 109 -5.65 -4.73 11.66
CA ILE A 109 -5.64 -6.13 11.22
C ILE A 109 -4.71 -6.96 12.12
N TRP A 110 -3.49 -6.49 12.37
CA TRP A 110 -2.52 -7.22 13.18
C TRP A 110 -2.93 -7.37 14.64
N LEU A 111 -3.50 -6.33 15.22
CA LEU A 111 -4.06 -6.37 16.58
C LEU A 111 -5.18 -7.39 16.74
N ASN A 112 -5.96 -7.62 15.68
CA ASN A 112 -7.14 -8.47 15.71
C ASN A 112 -6.98 -9.76 14.89
N ILE A 113 -5.76 -10.12 14.49
CA ILE A 113 -5.53 -11.26 13.59
C ILE A 113 -6.04 -12.59 14.17
N ASP A 114 -5.87 -12.80 15.46
CA ASP A 114 -6.33 -14.00 16.16
C ASP A 114 -7.87 -14.06 16.20
N LEU A 115 -8.53 -12.91 16.39
CA LEU A 115 -9.98 -12.79 16.33
C LEU A 115 -10.50 -13.03 14.92
N ILE A 116 -9.83 -12.47 13.88
CA ILE A 116 -10.19 -12.69 12.48
C ILE A 116 -10.16 -14.18 12.15
N PHE A 117 -9.10 -14.89 12.52
CA PHE A 117 -9.02 -16.33 12.31
C PHE A 117 -10.01 -17.13 13.17
N HIS A 118 -10.41 -16.62 14.33
CA HIS A 118 -11.42 -17.28 15.15
C HIS A 118 -12.83 -17.21 14.54
N ILE A 119 -13.13 -16.13 13.83
CA ILE A 119 -14.45 -15.92 13.16
C ILE A 119 -14.52 -16.69 11.84
N LEU A 120 -13.38 -16.87 11.15
CA LEU A 120 -13.35 -17.54 9.85
C LEU A 120 -13.69 -19.03 9.98
N PRO A 121 -14.53 -19.59 9.09
CA PRO A 121 -14.69 -21.02 8.97
C PRO A 121 -13.33 -21.70 8.76
N ASN A 122 -13.04 -22.78 9.50
CA ASN A 122 -11.75 -23.47 9.47
C ASN A 122 -10.53 -22.59 9.86
N GLY A 123 -10.72 -21.57 10.66
CA GLY A 123 -9.69 -20.55 11.01
C GLY A 123 -8.40 -21.14 11.57
N LYS A 124 -8.44 -22.34 12.18
CA LYS A 124 -7.21 -23.05 12.65
C LYS A 124 -6.24 -23.35 11.51
N ILE A 125 -6.74 -23.62 10.30
CA ILE A 125 -5.90 -23.88 9.12
C ILE A 125 -5.20 -22.58 8.70
N TYR A 126 -5.93 -21.45 8.75
CA TYR A 126 -5.43 -20.14 8.34
C TYR A 126 -4.51 -19.49 9.38
N ALA A 127 -4.52 -19.95 10.64
CA ALA A 127 -3.65 -19.43 11.69
C ALA A 127 -2.16 -19.61 11.36
N SER A 128 -1.79 -20.59 10.53
CA SER A 128 -0.42 -20.78 10.02
C SER A 128 0.06 -19.60 9.17
N ALA A 129 -0.86 -18.84 8.57
CA ALA A 129 -0.53 -17.68 7.73
C ALA A 129 -0.48 -16.35 8.51
N ARG A 130 -0.48 -16.36 9.85
CA ARG A 130 -0.46 -15.15 10.67
C ARG A 130 0.66 -14.18 10.28
N GLN A 131 1.89 -14.67 10.17
CA GLN A 131 3.04 -13.86 9.78
C GLN A 131 2.96 -13.40 8.33
N VAL A 132 2.45 -14.26 7.44
CA VAL A 132 2.23 -13.96 6.03
C VAL A 132 1.32 -12.73 5.88
N VAL A 133 0.24 -12.62 6.66
CA VAL A 133 -0.66 -11.45 6.64
C VAL A 133 0.07 -10.16 6.99
N LEU A 134 0.94 -10.16 8.00
CA LEU A 134 1.71 -8.97 8.39
C LEU A 134 2.69 -8.54 7.29
N ILE A 135 3.43 -9.51 6.74
CA ILE A 135 4.42 -9.25 5.69
C ILE A 135 3.74 -8.73 4.43
N LEU A 136 2.66 -9.39 3.99
CA LEU A 136 1.87 -8.94 2.83
C LEU A 136 1.18 -7.60 3.09
N GLY A 137 0.63 -7.38 4.29
CA GLY A 137 0.03 -6.10 4.67
C GLY A 137 1.04 -4.94 4.62
N THR A 138 2.28 -5.19 5.06
CA THR A 138 3.39 -4.23 4.92
C THR A 138 3.72 -3.98 3.44
N SER A 139 3.74 -5.03 2.62
CA SER A 139 3.90 -4.91 1.16
C SER A 139 2.79 -4.04 0.54
N GLN A 140 1.54 -4.17 0.99
CA GLN A 140 0.41 -3.38 0.53
C GLN A 140 0.54 -1.87 0.86
N LEU A 141 1.23 -1.50 1.95
CA LEU A 141 1.57 -0.10 2.21
C LEU A 141 2.53 0.46 1.14
N PHE A 142 3.56 -0.30 0.78
CA PHE A 142 4.45 0.10 -0.31
C PHE A 142 3.68 0.23 -1.62
N ILE A 143 2.81 -0.72 -1.95
CA ILE A 143 1.97 -0.68 -3.15
C ILE A 143 1.12 0.59 -3.17
N ALA A 144 0.42 0.91 -2.09
CA ALA A 144 -0.47 2.06 -2.02
C ALA A 144 0.27 3.38 -2.26
N VAL A 145 1.39 3.60 -1.57
CA VAL A 145 2.20 4.83 -1.69
C VAL A 145 2.89 4.89 -3.05
N CYS A 146 3.44 3.77 -3.53
CA CYS A 146 4.11 3.65 -4.82
C CYS A 146 3.20 3.94 -6.00
N SER A 147 1.99 3.40 -5.96
CA SER A 147 1.05 3.50 -7.09
C SER A 147 0.65 4.94 -7.37
N PHE A 148 0.47 5.77 -6.33
CA PHE A 148 0.21 7.19 -6.53
C PHE A 148 1.44 7.93 -7.09
N THR A 149 2.63 7.64 -6.54
CA THR A 149 3.89 8.21 -7.03
C THR A 149 4.19 7.79 -8.48
N SER A 150 3.88 6.54 -8.84
CA SER A 150 4.00 6.03 -10.21
C SER A 150 3.05 6.75 -11.19
N SER A 151 1.87 7.16 -10.73
CA SER A 151 0.94 7.94 -11.55
C SER A 151 1.55 9.26 -12.02
N ALA A 152 2.43 9.89 -11.23
CA ALA A 152 3.15 11.09 -11.66
C ALA A 152 4.06 10.83 -12.87
N LEU A 153 4.75 9.68 -12.91
CA LEU A 153 5.55 9.29 -14.09
C LEU A 153 4.66 9.03 -15.29
N ASN A 154 3.50 8.36 -15.08
CA ASN A 154 2.56 8.03 -16.15
C ASN A 154 1.95 9.29 -16.81
N TYR A 155 1.76 10.39 -16.06
CA TYR A 155 1.25 11.67 -16.58
C TYR A 155 2.35 12.57 -17.15
N SER A 156 3.63 12.19 -17.00
CA SER A 156 4.77 12.95 -17.49
C SER A 156 5.33 12.37 -18.80
N ARG A 157 6.27 13.09 -19.41
CA ARG A 157 7.06 12.58 -20.54
C ARG A 157 7.93 11.36 -20.21
N PHE A 158 8.04 11.02 -18.94
CA PHE A 158 8.88 9.94 -18.42
C PHE A 158 8.13 8.63 -18.19
N TYR A 159 6.93 8.45 -18.77
CA TYR A 159 6.07 7.27 -18.60
C TYR A 159 6.77 5.93 -18.93
N ALA A 160 7.79 5.96 -19.83
CA ALA A 160 8.56 4.75 -20.19
C ALA A 160 9.31 4.14 -18.98
N PHE A 161 9.71 4.95 -17.97
CA PHE A 161 10.31 4.43 -16.76
C PHE A 161 9.33 3.59 -15.93
N SER A 162 8.04 3.94 -15.93
CA SER A 162 7.02 3.15 -15.24
C SER A 162 6.92 1.73 -15.81
N LEU A 163 6.98 1.59 -17.14
CA LEU A 163 7.05 0.29 -17.79
C LEU A 163 8.32 -0.48 -17.43
N LEU A 164 9.48 0.18 -17.54
CA LEU A 164 10.77 -0.44 -17.22
C LEU A 164 10.76 -0.99 -15.77
N PHE A 165 10.30 -0.18 -14.82
CA PHE A 165 10.26 -0.58 -13.42
C PHE A 165 9.24 -1.69 -13.15
N SER A 166 8.12 -1.76 -13.90
CA SER A 166 7.19 -2.88 -13.80
C SER A 166 7.82 -4.20 -14.28
N PHE A 167 8.65 -4.17 -15.30
CA PHE A 167 9.44 -5.33 -15.72
C PHE A 167 10.48 -5.72 -14.68
N VAL A 168 11.19 -4.75 -14.12
CA VAL A 168 12.16 -4.98 -13.03
C VAL A 168 11.46 -5.60 -11.83
N LEU A 169 10.30 -5.08 -11.42
CA LEU A 169 9.47 -5.63 -10.34
C LEU A 169 9.14 -7.10 -10.60
N THR A 170 8.64 -7.41 -11.80
CA THR A 170 8.24 -8.79 -12.16
C THR A 170 9.44 -9.73 -12.16
N THR A 171 10.57 -9.30 -12.75
CA THR A 171 11.80 -10.10 -12.80
C THR A 171 12.34 -10.38 -11.39
N ILE A 172 12.42 -9.36 -10.55
CA ILE A 172 12.84 -9.50 -9.15
C ILE A 172 11.89 -10.42 -8.39
N SER A 173 10.58 -10.27 -8.59
CA SER A 173 9.57 -11.12 -7.95
C SER A 173 9.74 -12.59 -8.33
N ILE A 174 9.96 -12.91 -9.62
CA ILE A 174 10.23 -14.28 -10.08
C ILE A 174 11.50 -14.83 -9.41
N PHE A 175 12.59 -14.07 -9.46
CA PHE A 175 13.87 -14.48 -8.88
C PHE A 175 13.76 -14.76 -7.38
N LEU A 176 13.14 -13.84 -6.63
CA LEU A 176 12.98 -13.98 -5.19
C LEU A 176 12.01 -15.11 -4.82
N ASN A 177 10.91 -15.30 -5.57
CA ASN A 177 10.00 -16.41 -5.33
C ASN A 177 10.73 -17.76 -5.50
N ASN A 178 11.50 -17.92 -6.58
CA ASN A 178 12.28 -19.13 -6.82
C ASN A 178 13.35 -19.39 -5.75
N LEU A 179 13.89 -18.33 -5.14
CA LEU A 179 14.90 -18.44 -4.10
C LEU A 179 14.30 -18.67 -2.71
N LEU A 180 13.24 -17.97 -2.35
CA LEU A 180 12.74 -17.94 -0.97
C LEU A 180 11.64 -18.96 -0.68
N ILE A 181 10.80 -19.32 -1.67
CA ILE A 181 9.70 -20.26 -1.43
C ILE A 181 10.18 -21.66 -1.05
N PRO A 182 11.21 -22.26 -1.69
CA PRO A 182 11.69 -23.58 -1.29
C PRO A 182 12.21 -23.66 0.15
N HIS A 183 12.69 -22.53 0.71
CA HIS A 183 13.26 -22.47 2.06
C HIS A 183 12.28 -22.01 3.12
N LEU A 184 11.40 -21.06 2.80
CA LEU A 184 10.51 -20.37 3.74
C LEU A 184 9.02 -20.59 3.44
N GLY A 185 8.68 -21.35 2.39
CA GLY A 185 7.29 -21.62 2.03
C GLY A 185 6.48 -20.35 1.76
N MET A 186 5.28 -20.26 2.32
CA MET A 186 4.38 -19.12 2.15
C MET A 186 4.99 -17.79 2.68
N GLU A 187 5.77 -17.85 3.74
CA GLU A 187 6.48 -16.67 4.26
C GLU A 187 7.52 -16.18 3.25
N GLY A 188 8.20 -17.10 2.56
CA GLY A 188 9.11 -16.79 1.46
C GLY A 188 8.44 -16.03 0.33
N ALA A 189 7.23 -16.45 -0.06
CA ALA A 189 6.43 -15.74 -1.06
C ALA A 189 6.04 -14.33 -0.61
N ALA A 190 5.64 -14.17 0.65
CA ALA A 190 5.31 -12.88 1.23
C ALA A 190 6.52 -11.95 1.30
N MET A 191 7.68 -12.47 1.71
CA MET A 191 8.96 -11.75 1.74
C MET A 191 9.41 -11.35 0.33
N SER A 192 9.26 -12.22 -0.66
CA SER A 192 9.55 -11.92 -2.07
C SER A 192 8.75 -10.71 -2.54
N ASN A 193 7.45 -10.67 -2.25
CA ASN A 193 6.60 -9.53 -2.57
C ASN A 193 7.05 -8.26 -1.85
N LEU A 194 7.32 -8.33 -0.54
CA LEU A 194 7.75 -7.18 0.24
C LEU A 194 9.06 -6.59 -0.30
N ILE A 195 10.06 -7.42 -0.56
CA ILE A 195 11.37 -6.97 -1.07
C ILE A 195 11.23 -6.40 -2.47
N ALA A 196 10.49 -7.07 -3.36
CA ALA A 196 10.29 -6.62 -4.74
C ALA A 196 9.60 -5.24 -4.78
N TYR A 197 8.52 -5.06 -3.99
CA TYR A 197 7.84 -3.76 -3.91
C TYR A 197 8.65 -2.69 -3.18
N ALA A 198 9.48 -3.05 -2.20
CA ALA A 198 10.38 -2.08 -1.57
C ALA A 198 11.43 -1.56 -2.56
N ILE A 199 12.02 -2.45 -3.38
CA ILE A 199 12.96 -2.05 -4.45
C ILE A 199 12.24 -1.18 -5.49
N TYR A 200 11.08 -1.60 -5.97
CA TYR A 200 10.26 -0.84 -6.91
C TYR A 200 9.94 0.55 -6.38
N PHE A 201 9.57 0.66 -5.10
CA PHE A 201 9.31 1.90 -4.41
C PHE A 201 10.52 2.85 -4.43
N VAL A 202 11.69 2.35 -4.07
CA VAL A 202 12.93 3.15 -4.11
C VAL A 202 13.22 3.66 -5.51
N LEU A 203 13.09 2.80 -6.53
CA LEU A 203 13.32 3.18 -7.94
C LEU A 203 12.37 4.30 -8.38
N ILE A 204 11.08 4.17 -8.10
CA ILE A 204 10.08 5.19 -8.47
C ILE A 204 10.35 6.52 -7.75
N VAL A 205 10.54 6.48 -6.43
CA VAL A 205 10.76 7.71 -5.63
C VAL A 205 12.03 8.44 -6.10
N LEU A 206 13.11 7.72 -6.34
CA LEU A 206 14.34 8.32 -6.86
C LEU A 206 14.13 8.92 -8.25
N THR A 207 13.47 8.20 -9.15
CA THR A 207 13.22 8.69 -10.52
C THR A 207 12.34 9.94 -10.49
N VAL A 208 11.24 9.95 -9.74
CA VAL A 208 10.38 11.13 -9.61
C VAL A 208 11.15 12.32 -9.04
N ARG A 209 11.98 12.09 -8.01
CA ARG A 209 12.81 13.14 -7.43
C ARG A 209 13.76 13.76 -8.44
N PHE A 210 14.40 12.96 -9.30
CA PHE A 210 15.39 13.44 -10.28
C PHE A 210 14.75 13.99 -11.56
N THR A 211 13.62 13.45 -12.00
CA THR A 211 12.98 13.83 -13.27
C THR A 211 11.96 14.97 -13.13
N LEU A 212 11.16 14.92 -12.06
CA LEU A 212 10.09 15.91 -11.81
C LEU A 212 10.51 16.94 -10.76
N HIS A 213 11.70 16.80 -10.14
CA HIS A 213 12.19 17.67 -9.06
C HIS A 213 11.19 17.79 -7.88
N ALA A 214 10.30 16.80 -7.74
CA ALA A 214 9.25 16.77 -6.74
C ALA A 214 9.58 15.74 -5.64
N PRO A 215 10.07 16.17 -4.47
CA PRO A 215 10.35 15.25 -3.37
C PRO A 215 9.04 14.69 -2.82
N THR A 216 8.89 13.36 -2.85
CA THR A 216 7.70 12.66 -2.35
C THR A 216 7.74 12.48 -0.83
N PHE A 217 8.94 12.33 -0.25
CA PHE A 217 9.12 12.04 1.17
C PHE A 217 9.47 13.28 2.00
N THR A 218 8.75 13.44 3.11
CA THR A 218 8.95 14.50 4.10
C THR A 218 9.20 13.91 5.50
N ARG A 219 9.59 14.76 6.44
CA ARG A 219 9.71 14.37 7.85
C ARG A 219 8.42 13.80 8.45
N GLN A 220 7.27 14.11 7.85
CA GLN A 220 5.97 13.57 8.28
C GLN A 220 5.87 12.06 8.05
N HIS A 221 6.30 11.56 6.90
CA HIS A 221 6.32 10.12 6.61
C HIS A 221 7.12 9.34 7.66
N PHE A 222 8.26 9.89 8.08
CA PHE A 222 9.09 9.25 9.10
C PHE A 222 8.39 9.20 10.47
N LYS A 223 7.68 10.27 10.86
CA LYS A 223 6.88 10.30 12.09
C LYS A 223 5.74 9.28 12.05
N ILE A 224 5.07 9.12 10.89
CA ILE A 224 4.00 8.15 10.72
C ILE A 224 4.55 6.72 10.82
N LEU A 225 5.70 6.43 10.20
CA LEU A 225 6.36 5.12 10.33
C LEU A 225 6.72 4.80 11.77
N ILE A 226 7.29 5.76 12.49
CA ILE A 226 7.59 5.59 13.94
C ILE A 226 6.30 5.28 14.71
N LEU A 227 5.20 5.97 14.43
CA LEU A 227 3.92 5.72 15.10
C LEU A 227 3.42 4.28 14.84
N ILE A 228 3.45 3.82 13.58
CA ILE A 228 3.05 2.46 13.21
C ILE A 228 3.90 1.42 13.95
N VAL A 229 5.23 1.57 13.89
CA VAL A 229 6.18 0.67 14.57
C VAL A 229 5.93 0.68 16.08
N LEU A 230 5.66 1.83 16.68
CA LEU A 230 5.38 1.96 18.10
C LEU A 230 4.09 1.21 18.49
N ILE A 231 3.01 1.33 17.71
CA ILE A 231 1.76 0.61 17.94
C ILE A 231 2.00 -0.91 17.87
N LEU A 232 2.75 -1.38 16.86
CA LEU A 232 3.06 -2.80 16.70
C LEU A 232 3.90 -3.34 17.87
N ASN A 233 4.88 -2.57 18.36
CA ASN A 233 5.69 -2.95 19.52
C ASN A 233 4.87 -2.94 20.83
N LEU A 234 4.02 -1.92 21.02
CA LEU A 234 3.13 -1.87 22.17
C LEU A 234 2.17 -3.06 22.21
N ASN A 235 1.69 -3.50 21.05
CA ASN A 235 0.88 -4.72 20.96
C ASN A 235 1.64 -5.96 21.44
N PHE A 236 2.91 -6.11 21.06
CA PHE A 236 3.74 -7.22 21.49
C PHE A 236 3.93 -7.21 23.01
N LEU A 237 4.21 -6.03 23.59
CA LEU A 237 4.31 -5.86 25.04
C LEU A 237 2.99 -6.14 25.76
N TRP A 238 1.85 -5.69 25.19
CA TRP A 238 0.52 -5.97 25.74
C TRP A 238 0.26 -7.46 25.86
N GLN A 239 0.49 -8.22 24.79
CA GLN A 239 0.30 -9.67 24.78
C GLN A 239 1.17 -10.38 25.82
N LYS A 240 2.37 -9.86 26.11
CA LYS A 240 3.31 -10.44 27.05
C LYS A 240 2.93 -10.14 28.51
N TYR A 241 2.48 -8.92 28.82
CA TYR A 241 2.30 -8.46 30.21
C TYR A 241 0.85 -8.41 30.68
N LEU A 242 -0.12 -8.36 29.76
CA LEU A 242 -1.55 -8.23 30.06
C LEU A 242 -2.38 -9.30 29.30
N PRO A 243 -2.14 -10.61 29.54
CA PRO A 243 -2.90 -11.65 28.88
C PRO A 243 -4.34 -11.67 29.41
N ILE A 244 -5.31 -11.27 28.58
CA ILE A 244 -6.73 -11.36 28.86
C ILE A 244 -7.26 -12.65 28.22
N ASN A 245 -7.84 -13.57 29.01
CA ASN A 245 -8.26 -14.88 28.54
C ASN A 245 -9.39 -14.84 27.50
N ASN A 246 -10.24 -13.82 27.54
CA ASN A 246 -11.34 -13.66 26.57
C ASN A 246 -10.84 -12.92 25.31
N ILE A 247 -10.83 -13.62 24.17
CA ILE A 247 -10.32 -13.10 22.90
C ILE A 247 -11.09 -11.85 22.44
N TRP A 248 -12.41 -11.80 22.65
CA TRP A 248 -13.26 -10.68 22.26
C TRP A 248 -12.95 -9.42 23.06
N ILE A 249 -12.94 -9.56 24.39
CA ILE A 249 -12.66 -8.46 25.32
C ILE A 249 -11.22 -7.95 25.11
N SER A 250 -10.26 -8.85 24.98
CA SER A 250 -8.87 -8.51 24.71
C SER A 250 -8.72 -7.70 23.42
N SER A 251 -9.35 -8.14 22.33
CA SER A 251 -9.30 -7.47 21.03
C SER A 251 -9.94 -6.08 21.08
N ILE A 252 -11.11 -5.93 21.72
CA ILE A 252 -11.82 -4.64 21.81
C ILE A 252 -10.98 -3.64 22.61
N ILE A 253 -10.53 -4.01 23.82
CA ILE A 253 -9.76 -3.10 24.69
C ILE A 253 -8.46 -2.70 24.00
N ARG A 254 -7.71 -3.67 23.48
CA ARG A 254 -6.43 -3.45 22.81
C ARG A 254 -6.56 -2.55 21.60
N THR A 255 -7.56 -2.79 20.75
CA THR A 255 -7.80 -1.96 19.57
C THR A 255 -8.21 -0.54 19.96
N THR A 256 -9.13 -0.39 20.93
CA THR A 256 -9.57 0.93 21.40
C THR A 256 -8.42 1.73 21.99
N VAL A 257 -7.59 1.12 22.83
CA VAL A 257 -6.46 1.81 23.48
C VAL A 257 -5.36 2.14 22.48
N LEU A 258 -4.91 1.17 21.67
CA LEU A 258 -3.74 1.36 20.80
C LEU A 258 -4.10 2.16 19.53
N ILE A 259 -5.21 1.87 18.87
CA ILE A 259 -5.64 2.62 17.69
C ILE A 259 -6.20 3.98 18.08
N GLY A 260 -7.05 4.05 19.12
CA GLY A 260 -7.56 5.32 19.64
C GLY A 260 -6.43 6.23 20.11
N GLY A 261 -5.47 5.71 20.88
CA GLY A 261 -4.26 6.44 21.27
C GLY A 261 -3.42 6.88 20.06
N GLY A 262 -3.26 6.01 19.07
CA GLY A 262 -2.59 6.34 17.81
C GLY A 262 -3.27 7.46 17.03
N CYS A 263 -4.60 7.44 16.92
CA CYS A 263 -5.38 8.51 16.30
C CYS A 263 -5.24 9.83 17.05
N ILE A 264 -5.28 9.81 18.38
CA ILE A 264 -5.06 10.99 19.22
C ILE A 264 -3.67 11.58 18.98
N VAL A 265 -2.63 10.76 18.97
CA VAL A 265 -1.25 11.21 18.71
C VAL A 265 -1.12 11.77 17.28
N ALA A 266 -1.74 11.12 16.28
CA ALA A 266 -1.76 11.61 14.90
C ALA A 266 -2.43 12.98 14.79
N TRP A 267 -3.53 13.20 15.52
CA TRP A 267 -4.23 14.46 15.62
C TRP A 267 -3.37 15.57 16.24
N PHE A 268 -2.86 15.35 17.45
CA PHE A 268 -2.06 16.36 18.17
C PHE A 268 -0.76 16.73 17.44
N LYS A 269 -0.12 15.78 16.77
CA LYS A 269 1.12 16.02 16.03
C LYS A 269 0.91 16.49 14.59
N ASN A 270 -0.34 16.73 14.16
CA ASN A 270 -0.69 17.16 12.80
C ASN A 270 -0.01 16.28 11.72
N LEU A 271 -0.06 14.95 11.90
CA LEU A 271 0.60 14.02 10.99
C LEU A 271 -0.06 13.95 9.60
N SER A 272 -1.33 14.33 9.49
CA SER A 272 -2.02 14.58 8.22
C SER A 272 -2.86 15.84 8.35
N PRO A 273 -2.40 17.00 7.83
CA PRO A 273 -3.12 18.26 7.91
C PRO A 273 -4.55 18.21 7.36
N GLU A 274 -4.74 17.40 6.30
CA GLU A 274 -6.04 17.22 5.65
C GLU A 274 -7.06 16.52 6.53
N ILE A 275 -6.66 15.38 7.13
CA ILE A 275 -7.55 14.65 8.03
C ILE A 275 -7.96 15.59 9.18
N ASN A 276 -7.02 16.38 9.69
CA ASN A 276 -7.30 17.35 10.74
C ASN A 276 -8.24 18.47 10.28
N GLN A 277 -8.10 18.98 9.05
CA GLN A 277 -9.02 19.97 8.50
C GLN A 277 -10.42 19.40 8.27
N GLN A 278 -10.54 18.20 7.70
CA GLN A 278 -11.81 17.55 7.48
C GLN A 278 -12.54 17.24 8.81
N LEU A 279 -11.81 16.78 9.82
CA LEU A 279 -12.39 16.52 11.14
C LEU A 279 -12.82 17.80 11.86
N ARG A 280 -12.08 18.92 11.73
CA ARG A 280 -12.51 20.24 12.23
C ARG A 280 -13.77 20.72 11.53
N ALA A 281 -13.82 20.61 10.20
CA ALA A 281 -15.01 20.99 9.42
C ALA A 281 -16.23 20.13 9.76
N LEU A 282 -16.04 18.82 10.04
CA LEU A 282 -17.12 17.96 10.56
C LEU A 282 -17.57 18.37 11.96
N GLY A 283 -16.64 18.70 12.86
CA GLY A 283 -16.96 19.20 14.21
C GLY A 283 -17.72 20.51 14.21
N GLU A 284 -17.39 21.42 13.29
CA GLU A 284 -18.14 22.68 13.10
C GLU A 284 -19.54 22.45 12.56
N ARG A 285 -19.71 21.54 11.60
CA ARG A 285 -21.03 21.16 11.06
C ARG A 285 -21.94 20.51 12.11
N LEU A 286 -21.38 19.72 13.03
CA LEU A 286 -22.13 19.10 14.12
C LEU A 286 -22.52 20.14 15.19
N LYS A 287 -21.70 21.16 15.45
CA LYS A 287 -22.03 22.26 16.36
C LYS A 287 -23.12 23.21 15.82
N VAL A 288 -23.29 23.30 14.50
CA VAL A 288 -24.32 24.15 13.87
C VAL A 288 -25.68 23.44 13.82
N LYS A 289 -25.72 22.09 13.99
CA LYS A 289 -26.96 21.30 13.96
C LYS A 289 -27.52 20.91 15.33
N GLY A 290 -26.82 21.21 16.41
CA GLY A 290 -27.28 21.06 17.80
C GLY A 290 -27.54 22.42 18.45
#